data_45bfc0d84a53ebb4c87bbf0039090b95
#
_entry.id   45bfc0d84a53ebb4c87bbf0039090b95
#
_cell.length_a   1.000
_cell.length_b   1.000
_cell.length_c   1.000
_cell.angle_alpha   90.00
_cell.angle_beta   90.00
_cell.angle_gamma   90.00
#
_symmetry.space_group_name_H-M   'P 1'
#
loop_
_entity.id
_entity.type
_entity.pdbx_description
1 polymer ?
#
loop_
_entity_poly.entity_id
_entity_poly.type
_entity_poly.pdbx_seq_one_letter_code
_entity_poly.pdbx_strand_id
1 'polypeptide(L)'
;DRRLPGKPDMVFPKYRAVIFTHGCFWHGHDCKYFRLPSTNRDFWQTKIDRNKKRDGEVVALLHENGWRVAIVWECALRQKQLPELDAVTRLLSDWLQHGTEDLEVQG
;
A
#
# COMPACT_ATOMS: atom_id res chain seq x y z
N ASP A 1 6.84 10.23 4.16
CA ASP A 1 6.92 11.49 4.88
C ASP A 1 6.46 11.31 6.33
N ARG A 2 7.28 11.70 7.27
CA ARG A 2 7.02 11.50 8.70
C ARG A 2 5.92 12.40 9.26
N ARG A 3 5.55 13.44 8.54
CA ARG A 3 4.54 14.40 9.00
C ARG A 3 3.11 13.94 8.79
N LEU A 4 2.93 12.89 8.00
CA LEU A 4 1.61 12.34 7.72
C LEU A 4 1.42 10.99 8.40
N PRO A 5 0.16 10.62 8.73
CA PRO A 5 -0.13 9.31 9.31
C PRO A 5 0.44 8.18 8.46
N GLY A 6 1.05 7.18 9.11
CA GLY A 6 1.60 6.02 8.43
C GLY A 6 2.87 6.25 7.65
N LYS A 7 3.40 7.46 7.61
CA LYS A 7 4.65 7.80 6.93
C LYS A 7 4.66 7.31 5.48
N PRO A 8 3.83 7.90 4.61
CA PRO A 8 3.79 7.48 3.20
C PRO A 8 5.17 7.52 2.55
N ASP A 9 5.40 6.60 1.62
CA ASP A 9 6.65 6.54 0.87
C ASP A 9 6.80 7.72 -0.08
N MET A 10 5.69 8.18 -0.65
CA MET A 10 5.68 9.36 -1.54
C MET A 10 4.48 10.24 -1.21
N VAL A 11 4.71 11.56 -1.27
CA VAL A 11 3.67 12.55 -0.99
C VAL A 11 3.63 13.53 -2.15
N PHE A 12 2.43 13.78 -2.68
CA PHE A 12 2.20 14.71 -3.79
C PHE A 12 1.20 15.77 -3.36
N PRO A 13 1.67 16.86 -2.71
CA PRO A 13 0.76 17.89 -2.19
C PRO A 13 -0.12 18.54 -3.24
N LYS A 14 0.42 18.74 -4.44
CA LYS A 14 -0.33 19.34 -5.54
C LYS A 14 -1.61 18.56 -5.86
N TYR A 15 -1.55 17.24 -5.75
CA TYR A 15 -2.68 16.36 -6.04
C TYR A 15 -3.41 15.91 -4.78
N ARG A 16 -2.95 16.31 -3.61
CA ARG A 16 -3.46 15.83 -2.33
C ARG A 16 -3.51 14.30 -2.32
N ALA A 17 -2.40 13.70 -2.70
CA ALA A 17 -2.29 12.25 -2.85
C ALA A 17 -1.02 11.72 -2.23
N VAL A 18 -1.10 10.51 -1.66
CA VAL A 18 0.04 9.81 -1.09
C VAL A 18 0.10 8.39 -1.65
N ILE A 19 1.30 7.83 -1.66
CA ILE A 19 1.52 6.45 -2.13
C ILE A 19 2.27 5.69 -1.06
N PHE A 20 1.74 4.51 -0.72
CA PHE A 20 2.40 3.53 0.15
C PHE A 20 2.83 2.34 -0.68
N THR A 21 4.00 1.77 -0.34
CA THR A 21 4.38 0.45 -0.83
C THR A 21 4.30 -0.50 0.36
N HIS A 22 3.49 -1.56 0.23
CA HIS A 22 3.26 -2.51 1.31
C HIS A 22 3.86 -3.87 1.00
N GLY A 23 4.62 -4.42 1.96
CA GLY A 23 5.07 -5.80 1.89
C GLY A 23 3.90 -6.74 2.16
N CYS A 24 3.72 -7.74 1.31
CA CYS A 24 2.53 -8.61 1.39
C CYS A 24 2.44 -9.38 2.70
N PHE A 25 3.56 -9.89 3.21
CA PHE A 25 3.57 -10.62 4.47
C PHE A 25 3.16 -9.74 5.66
N TRP A 26 3.84 -8.59 5.79
CA TRP A 26 3.67 -7.74 6.98
C TRP A 26 2.29 -7.09 7.06
N HIS A 27 1.62 -6.91 5.93
CA HIS A 27 0.30 -6.29 5.87
C HIS A 27 -0.82 -7.30 5.61
N GLY A 28 -0.50 -8.60 5.64
CA GLY A 28 -1.49 -9.67 5.52
C GLY A 28 -2.23 -9.68 4.20
N HIS A 29 -1.54 -9.34 3.11
CA HIS A 29 -2.15 -9.29 1.79
C HIS A 29 -2.45 -10.71 1.28
N ASP A 30 -3.68 -10.94 0.83
CA ASP A 30 -4.12 -12.24 0.34
C ASP A 30 -3.56 -12.48 -1.07
N CYS A 31 -2.34 -13.02 -1.15
CA CYS A 31 -1.67 -13.33 -2.40
C CYS A 31 -0.67 -14.48 -2.17
N LYS A 32 -0.02 -14.93 -3.26
CA LYS A 32 0.89 -16.09 -3.19
C LYS A 32 2.12 -15.84 -2.32
N TYR A 33 2.45 -14.60 -2.02
CA TYR A 33 3.61 -14.26 -1.19
C TYR A 33 3.29 -14.23 0.30
N PHE A 34 2.03 -14.34 0.66
CA PHE A 34 1.64 -14.38 2.07
C PHE A 34 1.49 -15.81 2.54
N ARG A 35 2.27 -16.18 3.56
CA ARG A 35 2.15 -17.48 4.19
C ARG A 35 2.58 -17.36 5.64
N LEU A 36 1.71 -17.71 6.57
CA LEU A 36 2.06 -17.71 7.99
C LEU A 36 3.06 -18.82 8.28
N PRO A 37 4.13 -18.53 9.05
CA PRO A 37 5.04 -19.56 9.51
C PRO A 37 4.31 -20.61 10.36
N SER A 38 4.74 -21.86 10.29
CA SER A 38 4.16 -22.92 11.12
C SER A 38 4.57 -22.76 12.59
N THR A 39 5.75 -22.17 12.84
CA THR A 39 6.24 -21.92 14.20
C THR A 39 5.75 -20.57 14.69
N ASN A 40 5.24 -20.52 15.91
CA ASN A 40 4.69 -19.29 16.53
C ASN A 40 3.57 -18.66 15.69
N ARG A 41 2.71 -19.52 15.15
CA ARG A 41 1.65 -19.08 14.25
C ARG A 41 0.74 -18.03 14.88
N ASP A 42 0.35 -18.23 16.12
CA ASP A 42 -0.54 -17.29 16.83
C ASP A 42 0.12 -15.93 17.04
N PHE A 43 1.42 -15.93 17.35
CA PHE A 43 2.18 -14.70 17.48
C PHE A 43 2.16 -13.89 16.18
N TRP A 44 2.45 -14.56 15.05
CA TRP A 44 2.48 -13.89 13.75
C TRP A 44 1.10 -13.44 13.32
N GLN A 45 0.06 -14.25 13.57
CA GLN A 45 -1.30 -13.88 13.22
C GLN A 45 -1.71 -12.61 13.96
N THR A 46 -1.42 -12.54 15.26
CA THR A 46 -1.74 -11.37 16.07
C THR A 46 -1.02 -10.12 15.55
N LYS A 47 0.26 -10.27 15.20
CA LYS A 47 1.05 -9.15 14.70
C LYS A 47 0.51 -8.65 13.36
N ILE A 48 0.19 -9.56 12.45
CA ILE A 48 -0.37 -9.22 11.15
C ILE A 48 -1.73 -8.53 11.31
N ASP A 49 -2.58 -9.04 12.18
CA ASP A 49 -3.89 -8.45 12.44
C ASP A 49 -3.78 -7.03 12.96
N ARG A 50 -2.82 -6.76 13.84
CA ARG A 50 -2.54 -5.41 14.33
C ARG A 50 -2.10 -4.48 13.21
N ASN A 51 -1.24 -4.97 12.32
CA ASN A 51 -0.76 -4.19 11.19
C ASN A 51 -1.91 -3.84 10.25
N LYS A 52 -2.80 -4.80 9.97
CA LYS A 52 -3.97 -4.55 9.11
C LYS A 52 -4.89 -3.51 9.73
N LYS A 53 -5.12 -3.60 11.03
CA LYS A 53 -5.95 -2.63 11.73
C LYS A 53 -5.34 -1.23 11.65
N ARG A 54 -4.03 -1.12 11.88
CA ARG A 54 -3.32 0.15 11.78
C ARG A 54 -3.42 0.72 10.37
N ASP A 55 -3.25 -0.13 9.34
CA ASP A 55 -3.35 0.31 7.95
C ASP A 55 -4.71 0.96 7.68
N GLY A 56 -5.80 0.34 8.16
CA GLY A 56 -7.13 0.91 8.01
C GLY A 56 -7.29 2.23 8.73
N GLU A 57 -6.75 2.35 9.93
CA GLU A 57 -6.80 3.59 10.70
C GLU A 57 -6.02 4.71 10.01
N VAL A 58 -4.86 4.39 9.45
CA VAL A 58 -4.03 5.35 8.73
C VAL A 58 -4.77 5.88 7.51
N VAL A 59 -5.38 5.00 6.73
CA VAL A 59 -6.14 5.41 5.54
C VAL A 59 -7.30 6.32 5.93
N ALA A 60 -8.02 5.97 7.00
CA ALA A 60 -9.14 6.78 7.48
C ALA A 60 -8.68 8.19 7.89
N LEU A 61 -7.55 8.28 8.59
CA LEU A 61 -7.01 9.58 9.01
C LEU A 61 -6.59 10.42 7.80
N LEU A 62 -5.99 9.80 6.79
CA LEU A 62 -5.59 10.50 5.58
C LEU A 62 -6.82 11.02 4.84
N HIS A 63 -7.88 10.23 4.74
CA HIS A 63 -9.13 10.65 4.12
C HIS A 63 -9.75 11.84 4.87
N GLU A 64 -9.72 11.82 6.20
CA GLU A 64 -10.24 12.93 7.00
C GLU A 64 -9.50 14.23 6.72
N ASN A 65 -8.24 14.13 6.33
CA ASN A 65 -7.41 15.29 6.01
C ASN A 65 -7.40 15.62 4.51
N GLY A 66 -8.28 15.00 3.73
CA GLY A 66 -8.46 15.33 2.32
C GLY A 66 -7.45 14.69 1.38
N TRP A 67 -6.78 13.62 1.81
CA TRP A 67 -5.80 12.94 0.99
C TRP A 67 -6.41 11.72 0.28
N ARG A 68 -6.01 11.52 -0.98
CA ARG A 68 -6.25 10.25 -1.68
C ARG A 68 -5.07 9.34 -1.42
N VAL A 69 -5.31 8.04 -1.39
CA VAL A 69 -4.30 7.05 -1.01
C VAL A 69 -4.16 6.01 -2.11
N ALA A 70 -2.92 5.75 -2.53
CA ALA A 70 -2.61 4.59 -3.36
C ALA A 70 -1.75 3.63 -2.57
N ILE A 71 -2.06 2.34 -2.69
CA ILE A 71 -1.27 1.27 -2.09
C ILE A 71 -0.75 0.40 -3.21
N VAL A 72 0.58 0.29 -3.31
CA VAL A 72 1.23 -0.60 -4.27
C VAL A 72 1.78 -1.78 -3.49
N TRP A 73 1.24 -2.96 -3.76
CA TRP A 73 1.64 -4.17 -3.06
C TRP A 73 2.92 -4.75 -3.64
N GLU A 74 3.73 -5.34 -2.78
CA GLU A 74 4.98 -6.00 -3.18
C GLU A 74 4.76 -6.96 -4.35
N CYS A 75 3.66 -7.72 -4.33
CA CYS A 75 3.38 -8.69 -5.39
C CYS A 75 3.19 -8.06 -6.77
N ALA A 76 2.82 -6.77 -6.82
CA ALA A 76 2.69 -6.05 -8.09
C ALA A 76 4.05 -5.70 -8.69
N LEU A 77 5.10 -5.66 -7.87
CA LEU A 77 6.45 -5.26 -8.30
C LEU A 77 7.41 -6.43 -8.38
N ARG A 78 7.16 -7.47 -7.59
CA ARG A 78 8.08 -8.57 -7.41
C ARG A 78 8.21 -9.41 -8.68
N GLN A 79 9.44 -9.67 -9.10
CA GLN A 79 9.76 -10.46 -10.29
C GLN A 79 9.20 -9.87 -11.60
N LYS A 80 8.91 -8.57 -11.59
CA LYS A 80 8.45 -7.88 -12.80
C LYS A 80 9.62 -7.38 -13.62
N GLN A 81 9.46 -7.37 -14.92
CA GLN A 81 10.43 -6.79 -15.84
C GLN A 81 10.06 -5.36 -16.16
N LEU A 82 10.93 -4.66 -16.90
CA LEU A 82 10.72 -3.23 -17.19
C LEU A 82 9.36 -2.90 -17.80
N PRO A 83 8.83 -3.67 -18.79
CA PRO A 83 7.52 -3.32 -19.34
C PRO A 83 6.39 -3.34 -18.33
N GLU A 84 6.40 -4.29 -17.40
CA GLU A 84 5.37 -4.38 -16.36
C GLU A 84 5.53 -3.27 -15.32
N LEU A 85 6.78 -2.91 -14.99
CA LEU A 85 7.05 -1.81 -14.07
C LEU A 85 6.63 -0.48 -14.68
N ASP A 86 6.85 -0.30 -15.98
CA ASP A 86 6.39 0.89 -16.70
C ASP A 86 4.88 1.00 -16.66
N ALA A 87 4.17 -0.13 -16.78
CA ALA A 87 2.71 -0.13 -16.69
C ALA A 87 2.23 0.33 -15.32
N VAL A 88 2.90 -0.11 -14.24
CA VAL A 88 2.57 0.34 -12.89
C VAL A 88 2.82 1.84 -12.75
N THR A 89 3.95 2.32 -13.26
CA THR A 89 4.28 3.75 -13.22
C THR A 89 3.24 4.59 -13.96
N ARG A 90 2.81 4.14 -15.14
CA ARG A 90 1.79 4.86 -15.91
C ARG A 90 0.45 4.86 -15.20
N LEU A 91 0.09 3.76 -14.57
CA LEU A 91 -1.15 3.66 -13.80
C LEU A 91 -1.16 4.67 -12.65
N LEU A 92 -0.04 4.76 -11.92
CA LEU A 92 0.10 5.71 -10.82
C LEU A 92 0.07 7.15 -11.31
N SER A 93 0.77 7.44 -12.42
CA SER A 93 0.79 8.78 -13.00
C SER A 93 -0.61 9.22 -13.45
N ASP A 94 -1.33 8.33 -14.10
CA ASP A 94 -2.70 8.62 -14.54
C ASP A 94 -3.61 8.86 -13.33
N TRP A 95 -3.47 8.03 -12.29
CA TRP A 95 -4.24 8.20 -11.06
C TRP A 95 -3.96 9.54 -10.39
N LEU A 96 -2.69 9.95 -10.32
CA LEU A 96 -2.33 11.24 -9.72
C LEU A 96 -3.00 12.40 -10.46
N GLN A 97 -2.96 12.38 -11.78
CA GLN A 97 -3.43 13.49 -12.61
C GLN A 97 -4.94 13.51 -12.83
N HIS A 98 -5.56 12.35 -12.91
CA HIS A 98 -6.97 12.25 -13.34
C HIS A 98 -7.87 11.48 -12.38
N GLY A 99 -7.31 10.78 -11.40
CA GLY A 99 -8.11 10.00 -10.46
C GLY A 99 -8.80 10.87 -9.42
N THR A 100 -9.89 10.37 -8.87
CA THR A 100 -10.65 11.03 -7.80
C THR A 100 -10.81 10.14 -6.58
N GLU A 101 -10.47 8.87 -6.69
CA GLU A 101 -10.60 7.88 -5.62
C GLU A 101 -9.25 7.28 -5.25
N ASP A 102 -9.27 6.35 -4.29
CA ASP A 102 -8.07 5.61 -3.94
C ASP A 102 -7.71 4.61 -5.03
N LEU A 103 -6.48 4.15 -5.01
CA LEU A 103 -5.99 3.14 -5.94
C LEU A 103 -5.27 2.04 -5.19
N GLU A 104 -5.46 0.80 -5.63
CA GLU A 104 -4.72 -0.34 -5.10
C GLU A 104 -4.14 -1.12 -6.28
N VAL A 105 -2.81 -1.33 -6.26
CA VAL A 105 -2.10 -2.05 -7.32
C VAL A 105 -1.56 -3.35 -6.73
N GLN A 106 -2.00 -4.48 -7.27
CA GLN A 106 -1.59 -5.80 -6.81
C GLN A 106 -1.26 -6.72 -7.98
N GLY A 107 -0.49 -7.74 -7.69
CA GLY A 107 -0.06 -8.70 -8.70
C GLY A 107 -1.11 -9.70 -9.12
#